data_d805bdd84abf2ed96ef471bca7bd8a07
#
_entry.id   d805bdd84abf2ed96ef471bca7bd8a07
#
_cell.length_a   1.000
_cell.length_b   1.000
_cell.length_c   1.000
_cell.angle_alpha   90.00
_cell.angle_beta   90.00
_cell.angle_gamma   90.00
#
_symmetry.space_group_name_H-M   'P 1'
#
loop_
_entity.id
_entity.type
_entity.pdbx_description
1 polymer ?
#
loop_
_entity_poly.entity_id
_entity_poly.type
_entity_poly.pdbx_seq_one_letter_code
_entity_poly.pdbx_strand_id
1 'polypeptide(L)'
;SDKKWTCADLLSSYRFWGITFFFLVLSFIGSLGSSYGVYFWSKSLSIPADRIGAILVGGQLGYLLGMVASWFVCRIKNCYPFYFVALLLIIGVVCSFCINGPSDVVRLIIAQFLINLGVGIITLLVPMLLFSAIGSAQTFVILFSLCLLFKFIIAGYLSIFIYSIPYIGIIVITLAVIALLLLLPLKKELFYIAPPKRFSSTQRPECAEPVVVALLAFFIPFYIIYWFFRIHREMQFVAPSPRLMTACGAGWLSAIMPFGTAILCLTLSDEIRALLANKNEDGGIRTGWTLFWALLLPPVGAAIIQAKMNRFITANTADTADRG
;
A
#
# COMPACT_ATOMS: atom_id res chain seq x y z
N SER A 1 -6.82 -21.21 16.93
CA SER A 1 -7.29 -19.81 17.17
C SER A 1 -6.55 -18.91 16.20
N ASP A 2 -7.29 -18.30 15.30
CA ASP A 2 -6.73 -17.38 14.34
C ASP A 2 -6.06 -16.21 15.10
N LYS A 3 -4.73 -16.14 15.00
CA LYS A 3 -3.97 -15.07 15.64
C LYS A 3 -4.41 -13.74 15.05
N LYS A 4 -5.03 -12.90 15.88
CA LYS A 4 -5.46 -11.58 15.45
C LYS A 4 -4.30 -10.61 15.39
N TRP A 5 -4.34 -9.70 14.45
CA TRP A 5 -3.30 -8.69 14.26
C TRP A 5 -3.37 -7.62 15.35
N THR A 6 -2.22 -7.24 15.87
CA THR A 6 -2.10 -6.09 16.78
C THR A 6 -1.96 -4.79 15.96
N CYS A 7 -2.11 -3.63 16.61
CA CYS A 7 -1.90 -2.33 15.99
C CYS A 7 -0.48 -2.22 15.40
N ALA A 8 0.54 -2.68 16.13
CA ALA A 8 1.92 -2.67 15.68
C ALA A 8 2.13 -3.57 14.45
N ASP A 9 1.49 -4.75 14.42
CA ASP A 9 1.54 -5.66 13.27
C ASP A 9 0.99 -5.00 12.00
N LEU A 10 -0.10 -4.27 12.11
CA LEU A 10 -0.73 -3.61 10.97
C LEU A 10 0.07 -2.40 10.51
N LEU A 11 0.47 -1.51 11.42
CA LEU A 11 1.26 -0.31 11.09
C LEU A 11 2.63 -0.64 10.49
N SER A 12 3.22 -1.77 10.88
CA SER A 12 4.48 -2.25 10.30
C SER A 12 4.30 -3.09 9.04
N SER A 13 3.06 -3.34 8.60
CA SER A 13 2.76 -4.16 7.42
C SER A 13 2.39 -3.32 6.21
N TYR A 14 2.99 -3.64 5.06
CA TYR A 14 2.59 -3.04 3.78
C TYR A 14 1.10 -3.28 3.47
N ARG A 15 0.52 -4.39 3.92
CA ARG A 15 -0.88 -4.73 3.65
C ARG A 15 -1.83 -3.62 4.12
N PHE A 16 -1.58 -3.07 5.31
CA PHE A 16 -2.33 -1.92 5.83
C PHE A 16 -2.10 -0.67 5.00
N TRP A 17 -0.84 -0.32 4.75
CA TRP A 17 -0.50 0.92 4.03
C TRP A 17 -0.90 0.86 2.56
N GLY A 18 -0.72 -0.27 1.88
CA GLY A 18 -1.15 -0.46 0.49
C GLY A 18 -2.65 -0.26 0.31
N ILE A 19 -3.46 -0.85 1.19
CA ILE A 19 -4.91 -0.67 1.21
C ILE A 19 -5.29 0.78 1.53
N THR A 20 -4.64 1.39 2.52
CA THR A 20 -4.90 2.78 2.94
C THR A 20 -4.58 3.77 1.83
N PHE A 21 -3.42 3.65 1.18
CA PHE A 21 -3.05 4.52 0.07
C PHE A 21 -3.92 4.30 -1.17
N PHE A 22 -4.29 3.06 -1.46
CA PHE A 22 -5.25 2.78 -2.52
C PHE A 22 -6.60 3.45 -2.25
N PHE A 23 -7.11 3.33 -1.03
CA PHE A 23 -8.35 3.99 -0.60
C PHE A 23 -8.27 5.51 -0.71
N LEU A 24 -7.12 6.10 -0.35
CA LEU A 24 -6.83 7.53 -0.47
C LEU A 24 -6.89 7.99 -1.93
N VAL A 25 -6.12 7.35 -2.81
CA VAL A 25 -6.03 7.71 -4.23
C VAL A 25 -7.40 7.59 -4.90
N LEU A 26 -8.11 6.50 -4.65
CA LEU A 26 -9.43 6.28 -5.21
C LEU A 26 -10.44 7.33 -4.74
N SER A 27 -10.44 7.64 -3.44
CA SER A 27 -11.32 8.66 -2.85
C SER A 27 -11.00 10.06 -3.40
N PHE A 28 -9.72 10.35 -3.63
CA PHE A 28 -9.29 11.61 -4.23
C PHE A 28 -9.79 11.73 -5.68
N ILE A 29 -9.61 10.71 -6.52
CA ILE A 29 -10.09 10.71 -7.90
C ILE A 29 -11.63 10.83 -7.94
N GLY A 30 -12.34 10.15 -7.06
CA GLY A 30 -13.80 10.28 -6.94
C GLY A 30 -14.24 11.70 -6.53
N SER A 31 -13.50 12.35 -5.62
CA SER A 31 -13.78 13.73 -5.20
C SER A 31 -13.49 14.75 -6.31
N LEU A 32 -12.52 14.49 -7.16
CA LEU A 32 -12.22 15.36 -8.31
C LEU A 32 -13.40 15.45 -9.28
N GLY A 33 -14.12 14.36 -9.51
CA GLY A 33 -15.31 14.37 -10.36
C GLY A 33 -16.40 15.31 -9.87
N SER A 34 -16.62 15.40 -8.55
CA SER A 34 -17.64 16.27 -7.96
C SER A 34 -17.21 17.73 -7.78
N SER A 35 -15.92 18.04 -7.75
CA SER A 35 -15.38 19.39 -7.58
C SER A 35 -14.84 19.96 -8.89
N TYR A 36 -13.66 19.53 -9.29
CA TYR A 36 -13.01 20.00 -10.53
C TYR A 36 -13.80 19.63 -11.78
N GLY A 37 -14.42 18.45 -11.81
CA GLY A 37 -15.23 17.99 -12.94
C GLY A 37 -16.34 18.96 -13.26
N VAL A 38 -17.08 19.42 -12.27
CA VAL A 38 -18.18 20.40 -12.44
C VAL A 38 -17.66 21.69 -13.08
N TYR A 39 -16.55 22.22 -12.59
CA TYR A 39 -15.92 23.40 -13.17
C TYR A 39 -15.47 23.17 -14.61
N PHE A 40 -14.76 22.08 -14.87
CA PHE A 40 -14.25 21.74 -16.19
C PHE A 40 -15.40 21.50 -17.21
N TRP A 41 -16.43 20.77 -16.81
CA TRP A 41 -17.57 20.48 -17.68
C TRP A 41 -18.37 21.74 -18.04
N SER A 42 -18.55 22.65 -17.07
CA SER A 42 -19.28 23.91 -17.32
C SER A 42 -18.47 24.89 -18.16
N LYS A 43 -17.18 25.05 -17.88
CA LYS A 43 -16.33 26.08 -18.53
C LYS A 43 -15.67 25.61 -19.80
N SER A 44 -15.09 24.40 -19.82
CA SER A 44 -14.32 23.92 -20.97
C SER A 44 -15.16 23.16 -21.96
N LEU A 45 -16.19 22.45 -21.53
CA LEU A 45 -17.07 21.66 -22.40
C LEU A 45 -18.43 22.33 -22.64
N SER A 46 -18.70 23.48 -22.00
CA SER A 46 -19.96 24.23 -22.10
C SER A 46 -21.21 23.36 -21.85
N ILE A 47 -21.11 22.39 -20.91
CA ILE A 47 -22.25 21.52 -20.58
C ILE A 47 -23.26 22.31 -19.74
N PRO A 48 -24.55 22.31 -20.05
CA PRO A 48 -25.59 22.99 -19.28
C PRO A 48 -25.73 22.43 -17.87
N ALA A 49 -26.15 23.27 -16.92
CA ALA A 49 -26.21 22.93 -15.48
C ALA A 49 -27.16 21.75 -15.18
N ASP A 50 -28.26 21.61 -15.90
CA ASP A 50 -29.21 20.50 -15.80
C ASP A 50 -28.53 19.15 -16.13
N ARG A 51 -27.71 19.13 -17.18
CA ARG A 51 -26.95 17.93 -17.56
C ARG A 51 -25.80 17.63 -16.62
N ILE A 52 -25.14 18.65 -16.06
CA ILE A 52 -24.16 18.47 -15.00
C ILE A 52 -24.82 17.82 -13.77
N GLY A 53 -26.04 18.27 -13.42
CA GLY A 53 -26.82 17.63 -12.37
C GLY A 53 -27.05 16.14 -12.62
N ALA A 54 -27.38 15.75 -13.85
CA ALA A 54 -27.55 14.34 -14.22
C ALA A 54 -26.26 13.53 -14.09
N ILE A 55 -25.10 14.11 -14.43
CA ILE A 55 -23.78 13.47 -14.26
C ILE A 55 -23.50 13.21 -12.77
N LEU A 56 -23.75 14.20 -11.91
CA LEU A 56 -23.56 14.07 -10.48
C LEU A 56 -24.50 13.02 -9.86
N VAL A 57 -25.77 13.01 -10.28
CA VAL A 57 -26.75 12.00 -9.84
C VAL A 57 -26.30 10.60 -10.26
N GLY A 58 -25.80 10.43 -11.49
CA GLY A 58 -25.23 9.17 -11.95
C GLY A 58 -24.06 8.71 -11.07
N GLY A 59 -23.18 9.62 -10.68
CA GLY A 59 -22.09 9.34 -9.73
C GLY A 59 -22.61 8.91 -8.36
N GLN A 60 -23.61 9.59 -7.80
CA GLN A 60 -24.18 9.23 -6.49
C GLN A 60 -24.90 7.88 -6.52
N LEU A 61 -25.60 7.57 -7.60
CA LEU A 61 -26.19 6.25 -7.81
C LEU A 61 -25.11 5.15 -7.85
N GLY A 62 -24.01 5.40 -8.55
CA GLY A 62 -22.85 4.50 -8.56
C GLY A 62 -22.31 4.26 -7.14
N TYR A 63 -22.14 5.34 -6.37
CA TYR A 63 -21.67 5.24 -4.98
C TYR A 63 -22.60 4.40 -4.10
N LEU A 64 -23.89 4.66 -4.13
CA LEU A 64 -24.87 3.90 -3.36
C LEU A 64 -24.91 2.43 -3.75
N LEU A 65 -24.91 2.14 -5.07
CA LEU A 65 -24.87 0.76 -5.54
C LEU A 65 -23.54 0.07 -5.16
N GLY A 66 -22.44 0.79 -5.15
CA GLY A 66 -21.15 0.31 -4.67
C GLY A 66 -21.18 -0.08 -3.19
N MET A 67 -21.81 0.71 -2.35
CA MET A 67 -22.03 0.38 -0.94
C MET A 67 -22.87 -0.89 -0.77
N VAL A 68 -23.93 -1.04 -1.55
CA VAL A 68 -24.75 -2.27 -1.54
C VAL A 68 -23.95 -3.47 -2.04
N ALA A 69 -23.19 -3.30 -3.14
CA ALA A 69 -22.34 -4.34 -3.69
C ALA A 69 -21.25 -4.80 -2.72
N SER A 70 -20.74 -3.89 -1.88
CA SER A 70 -19.72 -4.24 -0.88
C SER A 70 -20.17 -5.32 0.10
N TRP A 71 -21.47 -5.40 0.39
CA TRP A 71 -22.06 -6.45 1.22
C TRP A 71 -21.79 -7.86 0.66
N PHE A 72 -21.82 -8.00 -0.66
CA PHE A 72 -21.52 -9.27 -1.33
C PHE A 72 -20.00 -9.47 -1.45
N VAL A 73 -19.29 -8.41 -1.77
CA VAL A 73 -17.85 -8.42 -2.03
C VAL A 73 -17.03 -8.66 -0.75
N CYS A 74 -17.49 -8.21 0.42
CA CYS A 74 -16.79 -8.42 1.69
C CYS A 74 -16.65 -9.89 2.10
N ARG A 75 -17.45 -10.78 1.51
CA ARG A 75 -17.31 -12.24 1.71
C ARG A 75 -16.05 -12.80 1.05
N ILE A 76 -15.49 -12.06 0.10
CA ILE A 76 -14.27 -12.43 -0.62
C ILE A 76 -13.08 -11.89 0.16
N LYS A 77 -12.46 -12.73 1.00
CA LYS A 77 -11.34 -12.36 1.89
C LYS A 77 -9.97 -12.26 1.19
N ASN A 78 -9.94 -11.95 -0.07
CA ASN A 78 -8.70 -11.85 -0.85
C ASN A 78 -8.53 -10.45 -1.50
N CYS A 79 -7.48 -10.24 -2.28
CA CYS A 79 -7.19 -8.97 -2.94
C CYS A 79 -7.99 -8.72 -4.23
N TYR A 80 -8.74 -9.68 -4.75
CA TYR A 80 -9.46 -9.55 -6.02
C TYR A 80 -10.46 -8.39 -6.06
N PRO A 81 -11.23 -8.10 -4.98
CA PRO A 81 -12.11 -6.94 -4.96
C PRO A 81 -11.39 -5.61 -5.24
N PHE A 82 -10.15 -5.47 -4.73
CA PHE A 82 -9.35 -4.27 -4.97
C PHE A 82 -8.92 -4.14 -6.43
N TYR A 83 -8.54 -5.24 -7.08
CA TYR A 83 -8.24 -5.24 -8.52
C TYR A 83 -9.47 -4.91 -9.36
N PHE A 84 -10.63 -5.45 -8.99
CA PHE A 84 -11.88 -5.12 -9.67
C PHE A 84 -12.20 -3.62 -9.55
N VAL A 85 -12.07 -3.05 -8.36
CA VAL A 85 -12.26 -1.62 -8.13
C VAL A 85 -11.24 -0.76 -8.90
N ALA A 86 -9.97 -1.19 -8.94
CA ALA A 86 -8.95 -0.52 -9.73
C ALA A 86 -9.28 -0.53 -11.23
N LEU A 87 -9.82 -1.63 -11.74
CA LEU A 87 -10.28 -1.73 -13.13
C LEU A 87 -11.43 -0.77 -13.41
N LEU A 88 -12.44 -0.71 -12.54
CA LEU A 88 -13.54 0.26 -12.64
C LEU A 88 -13.03 1.70 -12.68
N LEU A 89 -12.06 2.02 -11.82
CA LEU A 89 -11.42 3.33 -11.77
C LEU A 89 -10.74 3.66 -13.10
N ILE A 90 -9.93 2.77 -13.64
CA ILE A 90 -9.19 2.99 -14.89
C ILE A 90 -10.16 3.18 -16.05
N ILE A 91 -11.17 2.32 -16.18
CA ILE A 91 -12.18 2.45 -17.24
C ILE A 91 -12.92 3.78 -17.10
N GLY A 92 -13.36 4.15 -15.90
CA GLY A 92 -14.06 5.41 -15.65
C GLY A 92 -13.21 6.63 -15.98
N VAL A 93 -11.92 6.62 -15.59
CA VAL A 93 -10.97 7.70 -15.89
C VAL A 93 -10.74 7.80 -17.39
N VAL A 94 -10.47 6.70 -18.10
CA VAL A 94 -10.28 6.70 -19.56
C VAL A 94 -11.53 7.21 -20.26
N CYS A 95 -12.73 6.75 -19.86
CA CYS A 95 -13.98 7.27 -20.42
C CYS A 95 -14.16 8.78 -20.19
N SER A 96 -13.69 9.30 -19.03
CA SER A 96 -13.76 10.74 -18.72
C SER A 96 -12.87 11.60 -19.62
N PHE A 97 -11.78 11.05 -20.15
CA PHE A 97 -10.86 11.78 -21.04
C PHE A 97 -11.19 11.64 -22.53
N CYS A 98 -12.00 10.66 -22.92
CA CYS A 98 -12.43 10.47 -24.30
C CYS A 98 -13.65 11.35 -24.69
N ILE A 99 -13.81 12.54 -24.07
CA ILE A 99 -14.99 13.39 -24.24
C ILE A 99 -14.61 14.61 -25.07
N ASN A 100 -15.35 14.83 -26.14
CA ASN A 100 -15.06 15.87 -27.11
C ASN A 100 -16.07 17.05 -27.07
N GLY A 101 -17.16 16.94 -26.31
CA GLY A 101 -18.15 18.01 -26.26
C GLY A 101 -19.46 17.69 -25.53
N PRO A 102 -20.43 18.60 -25.60
CA PRO A 102 -21.69 18.47 -24.83
C PRO A 102 -22.58 17.30 -25.25
N SER A 103 -22.33 16.68 -26.42
CA SER A 103 -23.04 15.47 -26.89
C SER A 103 -22.66 14.21 -26.10
N ASP A 104 -21.50 14.22 -25.41
CA ASP A 104 -20.96 13.04 -24.76
C ASP A 104 -21.37 12.92 -23.27
N VAL A 105 -22.43 13.61 -22.85
CA VAL A 105 -22.94 13.61 -21.47
C VAL A 105 -23.19 12.18 -20.94
N VAL A 106 -23.71 11.30 -21.79
CA VAL A 106 -23.97 9.89 -21.40
C VAL A 106 -22.67 9.17 -21.01
N ARG A 107 -21.58 9.43 -21.74
CA ARG A 107 -20.26 8.86 -21.40
C ARG A 107 -19.74 9.38 -20.06
N LEU A 108 -19.97 10.67 -19.77
CA LEU A 108 -19.63 11.25 -18.47
C LEU A 108 -20.44 10.64 -17.33
N ILE A 109 -21.73 10.42 -17.54
CA ILE A 109 -22.59 9.75 -16.54
C ILE A 109 -22.04 8.36 -16.27
N ILE A 110 -21.73 7.57 -17.30
CA ILE A 110 -21.15 6.23 -17.16
C ILE A 110 -19.78 6.28 -16.45
N ALA A 111 -18.92 7.22 -16.85
CA ALA A 111 -17.61 7.39 -16.23
C ALA A 111 -17.71 7.69 -14.74
N GLN A 112 -18.53 8.66 -14.36
CA GLN A 112 -18.74 9.03 -12.96
C GLN A 112 -19.43 7.91 -12.16
N PHE A 113 -20.36 7.20 -12.79
CA PHE A 113 -20.97 6.02 -12.18
C PHE A 113 -19.94 4.94 -11.85
N LEU A 114 -19.05 4.58 -12.80
CA LEU A 114 -18.02 3.55 -12.59
C LEU A 114 -16.99 3.94 -11.52
N ILE A 115 -16.51 5.18 -11.55
CA ILE A 115 -15.56 5.68 -10.55
C ILE A 115 -16.19 5.62 -9.17
N ASN A 116 -17.39 6.15 -9.01
CA ASN A 116 -18.06 6.22 -7.72
C ASN A 116 -18.58 4.85 -7.25
N LEU A 117 -18.91 3.94 -8.16
CA LEU A 117 -19.17 2.53 -7.82
C LEU A 117 -17.96 1.90 -7.11
N GLY A 118 -16.77 2.10 -7.65
CA GLY A 118 -15.52 1.66 -7.02
C GLY A 118 -15.29 2.32 -5.65
N VAL A 119 -15.51 3.64 -5.54
CA VAL A 119 -15.40 4.36 -4.27
C VAL A 119 -16.40 3.83 -3.24
N GLY A 120 -17.63 3.56 -3.63
CA GLY A 120 -18.67 3.00 -2.76
C GLY A 120 -18.29 1.62 -2.23
N ILE A 121 -17.80 0.73 -3.10
CA ILE A 121 -17.34 -0.61 -2.70
C ILE A 121 -16.22 -0.49 -1.65
N ILE A 122 -15.20 0.29 -1.92
CA ILE A 122 -14.02 0.40 -1.08
C ILE A 122 -14.34 1.07 0.28
N THR A 123 -15.27 2.00 0.31
CA THR A 123 -15.65 2.73 1.54
C THR A 123 -16.16 1.80 2.64
N LEU A 124 -16.82 0.70 2.28
CA LEU A 124 -17.26 -0.32 3.25
C LEU A 124 -16.31 -1.52 3.32
N LEU A 125 -15.67 -1.88 2.21
CA LEU A 125 -14.76 -3.04 2.15
C LEU A 125 -13.56 -2.85 3.08
N VAL A 126 -12.93 -1.67 3.09
CA VAL A 126 -11.75 -1.40 3.92
C VAL A 126 -12.03 -1.54 5.41
N PRO A 127 -13.05 -0.85 6.01
CA PRO A 127 -13.33 -1.02 7.42
C PRO A 127 -13.75 -2.45 7.78
N MET A 128 -14.49 -3.15 6.93
CA MET A 128 -14.89 -4.53 7.19
C MET A 128 -13.69 -5.48 7.22
N LEU A 129 -12.74 -5.32 6.29
CA LEU A 129 -11.50 -6.10 6.27
C LEU A 129 -10.63 -5.82 7.49
N LEU A 130 -10.44 -4.55 7.85
CA LEU A 130 -9.69 -4.15 9.04
C LEU A 130 -10.35 -4.69 10.31
N PHE A 131 -11.66 -4.58 10.43
CA PHE A 131 -12.40 -5.10 11.58
C PHE A 131 -12.25 -6.62 11.70
N SER A 132 -12.27 -7.34 10.58
CA SER A 132 -12.10 -8.81 10.59
C SER A 132 -10.68 -9.24 10.99
N ALA A 133 -9.67 -8.43 10.69
CA ALA A 133 -8.27 -8.71 11.02
C ALA A 133 -7.91 -8.37 12.46
N ILE A 134 -8.55 -7.35 13.03
CA ILE A 134 -8.23 -6.79 14.34
C ILE A 134 -9.11 -7.43 15.42
N GLY A 135 -8.47 -7.86 16.53
CA GLY A 135 -9.18 -8.46 17.67
C GLY A 135 -9.81 -7.46 18.63
N SER A 136 -9.48 -6.16 18.53
CA SER A 136 -9.88 -5.10 19.46
C SER A 136 -10.65 -4.00 18.74
N ALA A 137 -11.84 -3.68 19.21
CA ALA A 137 -12.65 -2.58 18.67
C ALA A 137 -11.93 -1.23 18.81
N GLN A 138 -11.21 -1.01 19.92
CA GLN A 138 -10.45 0.22 20.13
C GLN A 138 -9.34 0.40 19.10
N THR A 139 -8.56 -0.64 18.83
CA THR A 139 -7.51 -0.63 17.81
C THR A 139 -8.09 -0.36 16.42
N PHE A 140 -9.24 -0.97 16.11
CA PHE A 140 -9.94 -0.74 14.84
C PHE A 140 -10.33 0.74 14.69
N VAL A 141 -10.96 1.33 15.71
CA VAL A 141 -11.40 2.74 15.66
C VAL A 141 -10.23 3.67 15.44
N ILE A 142 -9.10 3.48 16.14
CA ILE A 142 -7.91 4.31 15.99
C ILE A 142 -7.35 4.22 14.56
N LEU A 143 -7.16 3.02 14.04
CA LEU A 143 -6.58 2.80 12.71
C LEU A 143 -7.50 3.29 11.59
N PHE A 144 -8.79 3.04 11.70
CA PHE A 144 -9.75 3.51 10.71
C PHE A 144 -9.91 5.03 10.74
N SER A 145 -9.90 5.65 11.93
CA SER A 145 -9.88 7.10 12.06
C SER A 145 -8.64 7.72 11.43
N LEU A 146 -7.48 7.07 11.55
CA LEU A 146 -6.26 7.50 10.86
C LEU A 146 -6.43 7.47 9.33
N CYS A 147 -7.00 6.39 8.78
CA CYS A 147 -7.30 6.30 7.34
C CYS A 147 -8.25 7.42 6.89
N LEU A 148 -9.29 7.71 7.65
CA LEU A 148 -10.23 8.79 7.35
C LEU A 148 -9.58 10.16 7.46
N LEU A 149 -8.73 10.39 8.45
CA LEU A 149 -8.00 11.64 8.62
C LEU A 149 -7.13 11.92 7.39
N PHE A 150 -6.35 10.94 6.94
CA PHE A 150 -5.57 11.06 5.71
C PHE A 150 -6.45 11.33 4.49
N LYS A 151 -7.59 10.62 4.36
CA LYS A 151 -8.55 10.86 3.28
C LYS A 151 -9.04 12.30 3.27
N PHE A 152 -9.49 12.83 4.41
CA PHE A 152 -10.05 14.18 4.48
C PHE A 152 -8.98 15.26 4.27
N ILE A 153 -7.80 15.11 4.86
CA ILE A 153 -6.71 16.07 4.69
C ILE A 153 -6.27 16.10 3.22
N ILE A 154 -5.95 14.95 2.63
CA ILE A 154 -5.39 14.89 1.27
C ILE A 154 -6.47 15.24 0.25
N ALA A 155 -7.66 14.66 0.33
CA ALA A 155 -8.71 14.95 -0.63
C ALA A 155 -9.25 16.38 -0.50
N GLY A 156 -9.36 16.92 0.72
CA GLY A 156 -9.82 18.27 0.97
C GLY A 156 -8.81 19.32 0.53
N TYR A 157 -7.56 19.22 0.98
CA TYR A 157 -6.52 20.22 0.65
C TYR A 157 -6.10 20.16 -0.80
N LEU A 158 -5.87 18.98 -1.37
CA LEU A 158 -5.48 18.88 -2.78
C LEU A 158 -6.57 19.36 -3.73
N SER A 159 -7.84 19.20 -3.39
CA SER A 159 -8.92 19.70 -4.24
C SER A 159 -8.91 21.23 -4.38
N ILE A 160 -8.44 21.97 -3.38
CA ILE A 160 -8.34 23.43 -3.42
C ILE A 160 -7.25 23.90 -4.39
N PHE A 161 -6.12 23.19 -4.45
CA PHE A 161 -4.97 23.58 -5.29
C PHE A 161 -5.10 23.11 -6.74
N ILE A 162 -6.00 22.20 -7.04
CA ILE A 162 -6.12 21.55 -8.35
C ILE A 162 -6.58 22.51 -9.45
N TYR A 163 -7.36 23.54 -9.12
CA TYR A 163 -7.82 24.53 -10.10
C TYR A 163 -6.69 25.31 -10.80
N SER A 164 -5.54 25.37 -10.18
CA SER A 164 -4.35 26.04 -10.70
C SER A 164 -3.33 25.11 -11.36
N ILE A 165 -3.57 23.79 -11.36
CA ILE A 165 -2.61 22.83 -11.90
C ILE A 165 -2.91 22.57 -13.38
N PRO A 166 -1.98 22.90 -14.30
CA PRO A 166 -2.08 22.49 -15.69
C PRO A 166 -1.96 20.95 -15.80
N TYR A 167 -2.59 20.38 -16.81
CA TYR A 167 -2.49 18.95 -17.13
C TYR A 167 -3.07 17.99 -16.08
N ILE A 168 -4.12 18.39 -15.36
CA ILE A 168 -4.78 17.57 -14.34
C ILE A 168 -5.14 16.16 -14.84
N GLY A 169 -5.45 16.02 -16.13
CA GLY A 169 -5.74 14.74 -16.75
C GLY A 169 -4.59 13.75 -16.64
N ILE A 170 -3.36 14.20 -16.91
CA ILE A 170 -2.17 13.37 -16.81
C ILE A 170 -1.94 12.96 -15.34
N ILE A 171 -2.17 13.89 -14.41
CA ILE A 171 -2.04 13.62 -12.97
C ILE A 171 -3.04 12.53 -12.55
N VAL A 172 -4.29 12.62 -12.96
CA VAL A 172 -5.33 11.64 -12.62
C VAL A 172 -5.02 10.27 -13.20
N ILE A 173 -4.58 10.19 -14.46
CA ILE A 173 -4.16 8.92 -15.09
C ILE A 173 -2.96 8.34 -14.33
N THR A 174 -1.96 9.16 -14.01
CA THR A 174 -0.78 8.72 -13.24
C THR A 174 -1.18 8.18 -11.88
N LEU A 175 -2.07 8.87 -11.16
CA LEU A 175 -2.58 8.41 -9.87
C LEU A 175 -3.36 7.09 -9.99
N ALA A 176 -4.16 6.91 -11.04
CA ALA A 176 -4.88 5.67 -11.29
C ALA A 176 -3.90 4.50 -11.54
N VAL A 177 -2.83 4.73 -12.29
CA VAL A 177 -1.77 3.74 -12.51
C VAL A 177 -1.04 3.43 -11.20
N ILE A 178 -0.68 4.45 -10.41
CA ILE A 178 -0.06 4.26 -9.09
C ILE A 178 -0.97 3.43 -8.19
N ALA A 179 -2.29 3.71 -8.16
CA ALA A 179 -3.23 2.92 -7.38
C ALA A 179 -3.21 1.43 -7.75
N LEU A 180 -3.14 1.11 -9.05
CA LEU A 180 -3.00 -0.27 -9.52
C LEU A 180 -1.67 -0.88 -9.08
N LEU A 181 -0.56 -0.14 -9.21
CA LEU A 181 0.77 -0.61 -8.81
C LEU A 181 0.87 -0.86 -7.30
N LEU A 182 0.16 -0.09 -6.47
CA LEU A 182 0.10 -0.31 -5.02
C LEU A 182 -0.55 -1.64 -4.63
N LEU A 183 -1.38 -2.22 -5.49
CA LEU A 183 -2.01 -3.51 -5.23
C LEU A 183 -1.12 -4.70 -5.56
N LEU A 184 -0.13 -4.55 -6.46
CA LEU A 184 0.73 -5.64 -6.92
C LEU A 184 1.46 -6.38 -5.78
N PRO A 185 2.00 -5.69 -4.75
CA PRO A 185 2.67 -6.36 -3.65
C PRO A 185 1.74 -7.09 -2.68
N LEU A 186 0.41 -6.91 -2.79
CA LEU A 186 -0.54 -7.55 -1.88
C LEU A 186 -0.63 -9.06 -2.16
N LYS A 187 -0.60 -9.85 -1.08
CA LYS A 187 -0.82 -11.30 -1.18
C LYS A 187 -2.31 -11.57 -1.47
N LYS A 188 -2.58 -12.69 -2.13
CA LYS A 188 -3.93 -13.12 -2.45
C LYS A 188 -4.84 -13.10 -1.22
N GLU A 189 -4.35 -13.61 -0.09
CA GLU A 189 -5.03 -13.55 1.19
C GLU A 189 -4.47 -12.42 2.03
N LEU A 190 -5.22 -11.32 2.17
CA LEU A 190 -4.73 -10.05 2.70
C LEU A 190 -4.17 -10.13 4.11
N PHE A 191 -4.80 -10.87 5.00
CA PHE A 191 -4.41 -10.98 6.42
C PHE A 191 -4.13 -12.42 6.87
N TYR A 192 -3.88 -13.33 5.91
CA TYR A 192 -3.51 -14.69 6.22
C TYR A 192 -2.09 -14.78 6.79
N ILE A 193 -1.94 -15.52 7.88
CA ILE A 193 -0.65 -15.85 8.48
C ILE A 193 -0.24 -17.23 7.96
N ALA A 194 0.73 -17.27 7.05
CA ALA A 194 1.25 -18.54 6.58
C ALA A 194 1.94 -19.28 7.73
N PRO A 195 1.73 -20.59 7.88
CA PRO A 195 2.49 -21.38 8.85
C PRO A 195 3.99 -21.32 8.49
N PRO A 196 4.89 -21.40 9.51
CA PRO A 196 6.32 -21.39 9.27
C PRO A 196 6.73 -22.55 8.37
N LYS A 197 7.43 -22.24 7.28
CA LYS A 197 7.99 -23.27 6.40
C LYS A 197 9.21 -23.89 7.09
N ARG A 198 9.29 -25.22 7.12
CA ARG A 198 10.50 -25.92 7.56
C ARG A 198 11.65 -25.62 6.58
N PHE A 199 12.82 -25.32 7.13
CA PHE A 199 14.04 -25.07 6.36
C PHE A 199 14.47 -26.28 5.53
N SER A 200 14.84 -26.03 4.27
CA SER A 200 15.74 -26.88 3.54
C SER A 200 17.18 -26.42 3.82
N SER A 201 18.04 -27.33 4.20
CA SER A 201 19.42 -27.08 4.61
C SER A 201 20.34 -26.48 3.52
N THR A 202 19.83 -26.32 2.31
CA THR A 202 20.60 -25.94 1.12
C THR A 202 20.64 -24.43 0.81
N GLN A 203 19.83 -23.61 1.49
CA GLN A 203 19.80 -22.15 1.24
C GLN A 203 20.06 -21.40 2.55
N ARG A 204 21.35 -21.25 2.89
CA ARG A 204 21.74 -20.37 4.00
C ARG A 204 21.76 -18.92 3.50
N PRO A 205 21.25 -17.96 4.29
CA PRO A 205 21.45 -16.55 4.00
C PRO A 205 22.94 -16.22 4.09
N GLU A 206 23.43 -15.43 3.14
CA GLU A 206 24.83 -15.03 3.06
C GLU A 206 25.08 -13.73 3.82
N CYS A 207 26.15 -13.66 4.60
CA CYS A 207 26.63 -12.41 5.17
C CYS A 207 27.10 -11.46 4.05
N ALA A 208 26.64 -10.21 4.09
CA ALA A 208 27.12 -9.16 3.22
C ALA A 208 27.68 -8.01 4.06
N GLU A 209 28.75 -7.38 3.58
CA GLU A 209 29.36 -6.29 4.32
C GLU A 209 28.45 -5.05 4.33
N PRO A 210 28.05 -4.52 5.48
CA PRO A 210 27.09 -3.42 5.58
C PRO A 210 27.54 -2.14 4.85
N VAL A 211 28.84 -1.83 4.91
CA VAL A 211 29.42 -0.66 4.24
C VAL A 211 29.33 -0.81 2.73
N VAL A 212 29.61 -2.01 2.21
CA VAL A 212 29.47 -2.29 0.76
C VAL A 212 28.01 -2.16 0.32
N VAL A 213 27.06 -2.64 1.12
CA VAL A 213 25.62 -2.48 0.83
C VAL A 213 25.25 -1.01 0.78
N ALA A 214 25.73 -0.17 1.73
CA ALA A 214 25.47 1.27 1.72
C ALA A 214 26.05 1.95 0.47
N LEU A 215 27.29 1.65 0.12
CA LEU A 215 27.97 2.24 -1.05
C LEU A 215 27.28 1.82 -2.36
N LEU A 216 26.97 0.54 -2.52
CA LEU A 216 26.25 0.06 -3.69
C LEU A 216 24.86 0.69 -3.81
N ALA A 217 24.13 0.80 -2.69
CA ALA A 217 22.81 1.43 -2.68
C ALA A 217 22.85 2.94 -2.95
N PHE A 218 23.97 3.60 -2.66
CA PHE A 218 24.17 5.02 -2.92
C PHE A 218 24.59 5.31 -4.36
N PHE A 219 25.54 4.54 -4.89
CA PHE A 219 26.14 4.81 -6.20
C PHE A 219 25.46 4.08 -7.37
N ILE A 220 24.84 2.92 -7.13
CA ILE A 220 24.23 2.14 -8.20
C ILE A 220 22.72 2.34 -8.19
N PRO A 221 22.14 3.01 -9.20
CA PRO A 221 20.69 3.11 -9.35
C PRO A 221 20.05 1.71 -9.31
N PHE A 222 18.90 1.62 -8.64
CA PHE A 222 18.12 0.37 -8.49
C PHE A 222 18.75 -0.74 -7.62
N TYR A 223 19.99 -0.61 -7.13
CA TYR A 223 20.57 -1.61 -6.24
C TYR A 223 19.74 -1.78 -4.97
N ILE A 224 19.17 -0.70 -4.42
CA ILE A 224 18.30 -0.74 -3.23
C ILE A 224 17.08 -1.63 -3.44
N ILE A 225 16.51 -1.64 -4.66
CA ILE A 225 15.38 -2.49 -5.04
C ILE A 225 15.78 -3.96 -4.99
N TYR A 226 16.91 -4.29 -5.60
CA TYR A 226 17.47 -5.64 -5.58
C TYR A 226 17.80 -6.09 -4.15
N TRP A 227 18.37 -5.20 -3.33
CA TRP A 227 18.72 -5.50 -1.96
C TRP A 227 17.48 -5.82 -1.11
N PHE A 228 16.39 -5.02 -1.22
CA PHE A 228 15.14 -5.32 -0.53
C PHE A 228 14.50 -6.63 -1.00
N PHE A 229 14.57 -6.91 -2.29
CA PHE A 229 14.13 -8.20 -2.83
C PHE A 229 14.92 -9.35 -2.19
N ARG A 230 16.24 -9.25 -2.17
CA ARG A 230 17.15 -10.27 -1.62
C ARG A 230 16.89 -10.49 -0.14
N ILE A 231 16.94 -9.45 0.69
CA ILE A 231 16.82 -9.58 2.14
C ILE A 231 15.45 -10.10 2.58
N HIS A 232 14.37 -9.72 1.89
CA HIS A 232 13.04 -10.27 2.17
C HIS A 232 12.95 -11.74 1.79
N ARG A 233 13.59 -12.15 0.69
CA ARG A 233 13.69 -13.56 0.33
C ARG A 233 14.44 -14.36 1.39
N GLU A 234 15.57 -13.87 1.84
CA GLU A 234 16.36 -14.50 2.90
C GLU A 234 15.56 -14.57 4.22
N MET A 235 14.93 -13.48 4.62
CA MET A 235 14.10 -13.47 5.84
C MET A 235 12.88 -14.39 5.77
N GLN A 236 12.25 -14.53 4.61
CA GLN A 236 11.15 -15.49 4.43
C GLN A 236 11.59 -16.94 4.58
N PHE A 237 12.85 -17.25 4.31
CA PHE A 237 13.43 -18.56 4.59
C PHE A 237 13.73 -18.74 6.06
N VAL A 238 14.33 -17.73 6.70
CA VAL A 238 14.81 -17.81 8.09
C VAL A 238 13.66 -17.74 9.08
N ALA A 239 12.75 -16.79 8.89
CA ALA A 239 11.63 -16.57 9.79
C ALA A 239 10.42 -16.05 9.02
N PRO A 240 9.58 -16.92 8.49
CA PRO A 240 8.36 -16.50 7.83
C PRO A 240 7.45 -15.80 8.83
N SER A 241 7.24 -14.50 8.65
CA SER A 241 6.37 -13.66 9.46
C SER A 241 5.21 -13.12 8.62
N PRO A 242 4.01 -12.96 9.19
CA PRO A 242 2.89 -12.31 8.52
C PRO A 242 3.16 -10.84 8.20
N ARG A 243 4.09 -10.20 8.92
CA ARG A 243 4.52 -8.82 8.70
C ARG A 243 5.40 -8.68 7.47
N LEU A 244 6.17 -9.74 7.14
CA LEU A 244 7.07 -9.71 6.00
C LEU A 244 6.30 -9.86 4.69
N MET A 245 6.56 -8.94 3.81
CA MET A 245 6.05 -8.93 2.45
C MET A 245 6.76 -9.99 1.58
N THR A 246 6.18 -10.31 0.42
CA THR A 246 6.90 -11.13 -0.57
C THR A 246 8.15 -10.42 -1.06
N ALA A 247 9.19 -11.15 -1.41
CA ALA A 247 10.44 -10.56 -1.92
C ALA A 247 10.20 -9.63 -3.11
N CYS A 248 9.38 -10.07 -4.07
CA CYS A 248 9.00 -9.27 -5.23
C CYS A 248 8.23 -8.00 -4.82
N GLY A 249 7.28 -8.14 -3.88
CA GLY A 249 6.52 -7.02 -3.33
C GLY A 249 7.41 -5.98 -2.66
N ALA A 250 8.41 -6.42 -1.89
CA ALA A 250 9.36 -5.53 -1.23
C ALA A 250 10.20 -4.72 -2.23
N GLY A 251 10.68 -5.37 -3.30
CA GLY A 251 11.39 -4.68 -4.38
C GLY A 251 10.52 -3.60 -5.03
N TRP A 252 9.30 -3.92 -5.42
CA TRP A 252 8.38 -2.96 -6.02
C TRP A 252 8.01 -1.83 -5.07
N LEU A 253 7.74 -2.12 -3.81
CA LEU A 253 7.41 -1.12 -2.81
C LEU A 253 8.53 -0.10 -2.63
N SER A 254 9.78 -0.55 -2.56
CA SER A 254 10.94 0.33 -2.41
C SER A 254 11.12 1.28 -3.60
N ALA A 255 10.62 0.89 -4.80
CA ALA A 255 10.73 1.67 -6.01
C ALA A 255 9.60 2.69 -6.21
N ILE A 256 8.37 2.33 -5.84
CA ILE A 256 7.17 3.04 -6.28
C ILE A 256 6.57 3.89 -5.16
N MET A 257 6.59 3.40 -3.92
CA MET A 257 5.89 4.05 -2.82
C MET A 257 6.75 5.08 -2.11
N PRO A 258 6.29 6.31 -1.94
CA PRO A 258 6.93 7.27 -1.04
C PRO A 258 7.06 6.66 0.36
N PHE A 259 8.23 6.78 0.96
CA PHE A 259 8.56 6.15 2.26
C PHE A 259 8.48 4.60 2.29
N GLY A 260 8.33 3.93 1.15
CA GLY A 260 8.32 2.47 1.07
C GLY A 260 9.56 1.82 1.67
N THR A 261 10.74 2.38 1.43
CA THR A 261 11.99 1.96 2.05
C THR A 261 11.97 2.04 3.58
N ALA A 262 11.37 3.09 4.13
CA ALA A 262 11.25 3.27 5.58
C ALA A 262 10.32 2.22 6.21
N ILE A 263 9.19 1.93 5.58
CA ILE A 263 8.25 0.88 6.02
C ILE A 263 8.92 -0.49 6.01
N LEU A 264 9.65 -0.81 4.93
CA LEU A 264 10.38 -2.07 4.80
C LEU A 264 11.49 -2.20 5.86
N CYS A 265 12.24 -1.11 6.10
CA CYS A 265 13.28 -1.07 7.12
C CYS A 265 12.70 -1.23 8.53
N LEU A 266 11.55 -0.62 8.82
CA LEU A 266 10.87 -0.77 10.09
C LEU A 266 10.50 -2.24 10.34
N THR A 267 9.82 -2.85 9.38
CA THR A 267 9.36 -4.25 9.48
C THR A 267 10.52 -5.22 9.64
N LEU A 268 11.55 -5.10 8.81
CA LEU A 268 12.75 -5.95 8.89
C LEU A 268 13.50 -5.78 10.22
N SER A 269 13.67 -4.53 10.66
CA SER A 269 14.37 -4.23 11.91
C SER A 269 13.67 -4.85 13.12
N ASP A 270 12.33 -4.77 13.17
CA ASP A 270 11.55 -5.36 14.28
C ASP A 270 11.60 -6.88 14.25
N GLU A 271 11.46 -7.51 13.07
CA GLU A 271 11.49 -8.96 12.94
C GLU A 271 12.88 -9.53 13.31
N ILE A 272 13.96 -8.94 12.78
CA ILE A 272 15.32 -9.39 13.10
C ILE A 272 15.61 -9.21 14.60
N ARG A 273 15.16 -8.10 15.19
CA ARG A 273 15.34 -7.85 16.62
C ARG A 273 14.60 -8.88 17.48
N ALA A 274 13.35 -9.21 17.09
CA ALA A 274 12.59 -10.25 17.78
C ALA A 274 13.28 -11.62 17.71
N LEU A 275 13.90 -11.96 16.59
CA LEU A 275 14.64 -13.20 16.39
C LEU A 275 15.92 -13.23 17.24
N LEU A 276 16.67 -12.13 17.34
CA LEU A 276 17.86 -12.02 18.18
C LEU A 276 17.51 -12.09 19.67
N ALA A 277 16.43 -11.43 20.09
CA ALA A 277 15.96 -11.48 21.48
C ALA A 277 15.57 -12.91 21.90
N ASN A 278 14.99 -13.70 21.03
CA ASN A 278 14.67 -15.11 21.28
C ASN A 278 15.94 -15.99 21.51
N LYS A 279 17.10 -15.49 21.10
CA LYS A 279 18.41 -16.16 21.28
C LYS A 279 19.26 -15.56 22.43
N ASN A 280 18.68 -14.66 23.23
CA ASN A 280 19.39 -13.88 24.24
C ASN A 280 20.55 -13.03 23.67
N GLU A 281 20.50 -12.72 22.41
CA GLU A 281 21.44 -11.81 21.72
C GLU A 281 20.97 -10.38 21.77
N ASP A 282 21.89 -9.43 21.90
CA ASP A 282 21.54 -8.00 21.79
C ASP A 282 21.06 -7.68 20.36
N GLY A 283 19.83 -7.22 20.24
CA GLY A 283 19.23 -6.80 18.99
C GLY A 283 19.91 -5.60 18.31
N GLY A 284 20.96 -5.05 18.91
CA GLY A 284 21.77 -3.96 18.38
C GLY A 284 21.00 -2.61 18.32
N ILE A 285 21.17 -1.86 17.24
CA ILE A 285 20.62 -0.52 17.10
C ILE A 285 19.09 -0.54 17.20
N ARG A 286 18.52 0.40 17.95
CA ARG A 286 17.07 0.52 18.16
C ARG A 286 16.34 0.72 16.83
N THR A 287 15.15 0.12 16.69
CA THR A 287 14.31 0.21 15.50
C THR A 287 14.01 1.66 15.09
N GLY A 288 13.74 2.54 16.07
CA GLY A 288 13.51 3.96 15.81
C GLY A 288 14.71 4.67 15.15
N TRP A 289 15.94 4.30 15.54
CA TRP A 289 17.16 4.81 14.93
C TRP A 289 17.35 4.30 13.50
N THR A 290 17.02 3.04 13.27
CA THR A 290 17.02 2.45 11.91
C THR A 290 16.00 3.17 11.02
N LEU A 291 14.81 3.46 11.55
CA LEU A 291 13.76 4.20 10.84
C LEU A 291 14.20 5.62 10.51
N PHE A 292 14.82 6.33 11.46
CA PHE A 292 15.35 7.67 11.23
C PHE A 292 16.32 7.71 10.05
N TRP A 293 17.27 6.79 10.00
CA TRP A 293 18.23 6.72 8.89
C TRP A 293 17.59 6.24 7.60
N ALA A 294 16.62 5.34 7.65
CA ALA A 294 15.89 4.90 6.45
C ALA A 294 15.06 6.02 5.80
N LEU A 295 14.59 6.99 6.60
CA LEU A 295 13.88 8.18 6.10
C LEU A 295 14.86 9.22 5.54
N LEU A 296 15.98 9.45 6.23
CA LEU A 296 16.94 10.48 5.86
C LEU A 296 17.87 10.03 4.71
N LEU A 297 18.41 8.81 4.83
CA LEU A 297 19.35 8.18 3.90
C LEU A 297 19.06 6.68 3.78
N PRO A 298 18.19 6.24 2.87
CA PRO A 298 17.82 4.84 2.69
C PRO A 298 19.00 3.85 2.60
N PRO A 299 20.15 4.18 1.95
CA PRO A 299 21.32 3.32 1.95
C PRO A 299 21.91 3.03 3.34
N VAL A 300 21.88 4.01 4.24
CA VAL A 300 22.35 3.84 5.64
C VAL A 300 21.38 2.95 6.41
N GLY A 301 20.09 3.13 6.24
CA GLY A 301 19.07 2.23 6.79
C GLY A 301 19.27 0.79 6.36
N ALA A 302 19.56 0.55 5.08
CA ALA A 302 19.86 -0.77 4.53
C ALA A 302 21.11 -1.38 5.16
N ALA A 303 22.19 -0.60 5.32
CA ALA A 303 23.40 -1.06 5.98
C ALA A 303 23.19 -1.48 7.44
N ILE A 304 22.39 -0.71 8.20
CA ILE A 304 22.06 -1.04 9.60
C ILE A 304 21.29 -2.38 9.66
N ILE A 305 20.35 -2.59 8.76
CA ILE A 305 19.59 -3.86 8.71
C ILE A 305 20.49 -5.01 8.32
N GLN A 306 21.39 -4.82 7.35
CA GLN A 306 22.35 -5.83 6.94
C GLN A 306 23.25 -6.22 8.12
N ALA A 307 23.72 -5.26 8.90
CA ALA A 307 24.53 -5.54 10.10
C ALA A 307 23.76 -6.38 11.13
N LYS A 308 22.47 -6.09 11.35
CA LYS A 308 21.60 -6.89 12.22
C LYS A 308 21.39 -8.31 11.67
N MET A 309 21.18 -8.43 10.37
CA MET A 309 21.01 -9.73 9.72
C MET A 309 22.27 -10.59 9.82
N ASN A 310 23.45 -9.99 9.62
CA ASN A 310 24.72 -10.68 9.79
C ASN A 310 24.91 -11.23 11.22
N ARG A 311 24.57 -10.45 12.25
CA ARG A 311 24.59 -10.91 13.64
C ARG A 311 23.67 -12.13 13.85
N PHE A 312 22.47 -12.06 13.29
CA PHE A 312 21.53 -13.18 13.37
C PHE A 312 22.07 -14.45 12.68
N ILE A 313 22.68 -14.32 11.51
CA ILE A 313 23.29 -15.43 10.76
C ILE A 313 24.44 -16.04 11.58
N THR A 314 25.31 -15.19 12.14
CA THR A 314 26.46 -15.64 12.96
C THR A 314 26.00 -16.38 14.22
N ALA A 315 24.99 -15.85 14.92
CA ALA A 315 24.42 -16.51 16.09
C ALA A 315 23.81 -17.88 15.78
N ASN A 316 23.21 -18.04 14.57
CA ASN A 316 22.67 -19.33 14.13
C ASN A 316 23.76 -20.34 13.73
N THR A 317 24.87 -19.89 13.18
CA THR A 317 25.99 -20.77 12.80
C THR A 317 26.76 -21.29 14.00
N ALA A 318 26.88 -20.49 15.07
CA ALA A 318 27.48 -20.93 16.33
C ALA A 318 26.68 -22.07 17.00
N ASP A 319 25.34 -21.94 17.07
CA ASP A 319 24.45 -22.97 17.65
C ASP A 319 24.51 -24.32 16.90
N THR A 320 24.83 -24.31 15.61
CA THR A 320 24.95 -25.56 14.81
C THR A 320 26.32 -26.22 14.97
N ALA A 321 27.36 -25.47 15.32
CA ALA A 321 28.69 -25.99 15.57
C ALA A 321 28.81 -26.67 16.97
N ASP A 322 28.04 -26.17 17.95
CA ASP A 322 28.04 -26.77 19.30
C ASP A 322 27.17 -28.04 19.41
N ARG A 323 26.39 -28.37 18.40
CA ARG A 323 25.50 -29.55 18.38
C ARG A 323 25.99 -30.68 17.48
N GLY A 324 27.07 -30.53 16.80
CA GLY A 324 27.76 -31.53 15.95
C GLY A 324 29.04 -32.05 16.59
#